data_7b2d4e0d0f1a8ae3780697001a405267
#
_entry.id   7b2d4e0d0f1a8ae3780697001a405267
#
_cell.length_a   1.000
_cell.length_b   1.000
_cell.length_c   1.000
_cell.angle_alpha   90.00
_cell.angle_beta   90.00
_cell.angle_gamma   90.00
#
_symmetry.space_group_name_H-M   'P 1'
#
loop_
_entity.id
_entity.type
_entity.pdbx_description
1 polymer ?
#
loop_
_entity_poly.entity_id
_entity_poly.type
_entity_poly.pdbx_seq_one_letter_code
_entity_poly.pdbx_strand_id
1 'polypeptide(L)'
;VCIDYGFDMFACHWIAVDENNNAVIYREYDAKDMTIGSVCDVMRTLSAGEHIEMYLAPPDLWSREQITGKSRAQHFYEGGISLTKTSNDP
;
A
#
# COMPACT_ATOMS: atom_id res chain seq x y z
N VAL A 1 4.84 5.42 2.16
CA VAL A 1 4.08 5.02 0.97
C VAL A 1 2.62 4.87 1.32
N CYS A 2 1.75 5.52 0.57
CA CYS A 2 0.30 5.40 0.73
C CYS A 2 -0.27 4.58 -0.42
N ILE A 3 -1.11 3.61 -0.11
CA ILE A 3 -1.74 2.77 -1.12
C ILE A 3 -3.25 2.84 -1.02
N ASP A 4 -3.90 2.66 -2.17
CA ASP A 4 -5.34 2.48 -2.27
C ASP A 4 -5.57 1.32 -3.25
N TYR A 5 -6.11 0.22 -2.73
CA TYR A 5 -6.39 -0.97 -3.53
C TYR A 5 -7.90 -1.10 -3.66
N GLY A 6 -8.41 -0.60 -4.77
CA GLY A 6 -9.82 -0.69 -5.08
C GLY A 6 -10.14 -1.91 -5.92
N PHE A 7 -11.43 -2.10 -6.22
CA PHE A 7 -11.90 -3.25 -6.99
C PHE A 7 -11.31 -3.28 -8.39
N ASP A 8 -11.27 -2.11 -9.05
CA ASP A 8 -10.84 -2.01 -10.45
C ASP A 8 -9.45 -1.40 -10.60
N MET A 9 -8.93 -0.76 -9.56
CA MET A 9 -7.70 0.04 -9.71
C MET A 9 -6.87 0.01 -8.44
N PHE A 10 -5.57 -0.10 -8.63
CA PHE A 10 -4.57 0.08 -7.58
C PHE A 10 -3.86 1.41 -7.81
N ALA A 11 -3.70 2.18 -6.74
CA ALA A 11 -2.92 3.41 -6.75
C ALA A 11 -1.95 3.44 -5.58
N CYS A 12 -0.79 4.02 -5.79
CA CYS A 12 0.26 4.03 -4.79
C CYS A 12 1.11 5.30 -4.96
N HIS A 13 1.42 5.96 -3.84
CA HIS A 13 2.18 7.21 -3.82
C HIS A 13 3.33 7.10 -2.84
N TRP A 14 4.54 7.38 -3.30
CA TRP A 14 5.73 7.44 -2.46
C TRP A 14 5.90 8.86 -1.96
N ILE A 15 5.93 9.02 -0.65
CA ILE A 15 5.97 10.32 0.01
C ILE A 15 7.23 10.42 0.85
N ALA A 16 8.00 11.50 0.64
CA ALA A 16 9.14 11.84 1.46
C ALA A 16 8.75 12.96 2.41
N VAL A 17 9.15 12.86 3.67
CA VAL A 17 8.90 13.88 4.69
C VAL A 17 10.24 14.43 5.12
N ASP A 18 10.43 15.76 5.05
CA ASP A 18 11.66 16.41 5.43
C ASP A 18 11.70 16.76 6.93
N GLU A 19 12.79 17.38 7.36
CA GLU A 19 13.00 17.76 8.76
C GLU A 19 11.96 18.76 9.28
N ASN A 20 11.33 19.52 8.37
CA ASN A 20 10.32 20.52 8.70
C ASN A 20 8.90 19.96 8.57
N ASN A 21 8.73 18.64 8.45
CA ASN A 21 7.48 17.94 8.24
C ASN A 21 6.77 18.32 6.93
N ASN A 22 7.53 18.78 5.94
CA ASN A 22 6.99 18.99 4.60
C ASN A 22 6.94 17.66 3.86
N ALA A 23 5.77 17.32 3.31
CA ALA A 23 5.58 16.08 2.58
C ALA A 23 5.63 16.35 1.08
N VAL A 24 6.40 15.53 0.36
CA VAL A 24 6.53 15.61 -1.10
C VAL A 24 6.25 14.25 -1.70
N ILE A 25 5.34 14.19 -2.66
CA ILE A 25 5.11 12.99 -3.44
C ILE A 25 6.16 12.95 -4.54
N TYR A 26 7.05 11.96 -4.49
CA TYR A 26 8.16 11.88 -5.45
C TYR A 26 8.01 10.74 -6.45
N ARG A 27 7.03 9.86 -6.26
CA ARG A 27 6.75 8.77 -7.20
C ARG A 27 5.30 8.37 -7.08
N GLU A 28 4.67 8.06 -8.21
CA GLU A 28 3.31 7.58 -8.28
C GLU A 28 3.24 6.37 -9.20
N TYR A 29 2.33 5.46 -8.88
CA TYR A 29 2.05 4.32 -9.75
C TYR A 29 0.57 3.97 -9.62
N ASP A 30 -0.08 3.75 -10.75
CA ASP A 30 -1.44 3.21 -10.77
C ASP A 30 -1.58 2.18 -11.88
N ALA A 31 -2.50 1.25 -11.69
CA ALA A 31 -2.76 0.21 -12.67
C ALA A 31 -4.12 -0.41 -12.41
N LYS A 32 -4.71 -0.95 -13.48
CA LYS A 32 -5.99 -1.67 -13.41
C LYS A 32 -5.76 -3.17 -13.38
N ASP A 33 -6.70 -3.88 -12.78
CA ASP A 33 -6.79 -5.34 -12.86
C ASP A 33 -5.54 -6.07 -12.37
N MET A 34 -4.89 -5.55 -11.34
CA MET A 34 -3.71 -6.19 -10.75
C MET A 34 -4.06 -7.06 -9.56
N THR A 35 -3.43 -8.22 -9.49
CA THR A 35 -3.48 -9.04 -8.28
C THR A 35 -2.61 -8.42 -7.19
N ILE A 36 -2.89 -8.77 -5.93
CA ILE A 36 -2.09 -8.28 -4.81
C ILE A 36 -0.63 -8.73 -4.93
N GLY A 37 -0.40 -9.96 -5.38
CA GLY A 37 0.96 -10.46 -5.61
C GLY A 37 1.73 -9.63 -6.61
N SER A 38 1.10 -9.29 -7.74
CA SER A 38 1.72 -8.45 -8.76
C SER A 38 1.99 -7.04 -8.26
N VAL A 39 1.05 -6.47 -7.50
CA VAL A 39 1.21 -5.15 -6.88
C VAL A 39 2.40 -5.15 -5.92
N CYS A 40 2.54 -6.18 -5.09
CA CYS A 40 3.67 -6.28 -4.16
C CYS A 40 5.00 -6.34 -4.90
N ASP A 41 5.07 -7.08 -5.99
CA ASP A 41 6.28 -7.17 -6.80
C ASP A 41 6.66 -5.83 -7.39
N VAL A 42 5.68 -5.09 -7.93
CA VAL A 42 5.93 -3.75 -8.50
C VAL A 42 6.39 -2.79 -7.41
N MET A 43 5.72 -2.78 -6.26
CA MET A 43 6.07 -1.88 -5.17
C MET A 43 7.48 -2.15 -4.67
N ARG A 44 7.87 -3.41 -4.50
CA ARG A 44 9.22 -3.75 -4.09
C ARG A 44 10.26 -3.36 -5.13
N THR A 45 9.95 -3.54 -6.40
CA THR A 45 10.85 -3.17 -7.50
C THR A 45 11.06 -1.65 -7.53
N LEU A 46 9.97 -0.88 -7.44
CA LEU A 46 10.03 0.58 -7.49
C LEU A 46 10.64 1.19 -6.22
N SER A 47 10.63 0.45 -5.12
CA SER A 47 11.22 0.90 -3.85
C SER A 47 12.64 0.35 -3.63
N ALA A 48 13.22 -0.33 -4.60
CA ALA A 48 14.53 -0.96 -4.44
C ALA A 48 15.60 0.07 -4.09
N GLY A 49 16.39 -0.24 -3.06
CA GLY A 49 17.41 0.66 -2.58
C GLY A 49 16.93 1.78 -1.65
N GLU A 50 15.63 1.88 -1.42
CA GLU A 50 15.05 2.88 -0.53
C GLU A 50 14.63 2.25 0.79
N HIS A 51 14.81 3.00 1.88
CA HIS A 51 14.26 2.62 3.18
C HIS A 51 12.85 3.18 3.30
N ILE A 52 11.85 2.29 3.30
CA ILE A 52 10.45 2.68 3.45
C ILE A 52 10.06 2.48 4.92
N GLU A 53 9.75 3.56 5.60
CA GLU A 53 9.38 3.51 7.01
C GLU A 53 8.01 2.90 7.23
N MET A 54 7.07 3.16 6.30
CA MET A 54 5.68 2.81 6.54
C MET A 54 4.91 2.70 5.23
N TYR A 55 4.07 1.67 5.13
CA TYR A 55 3.11 1.52 4.04
C TYR A 55 1.72 1.75 4.61
N LEU A 56 1.09 2.88 4.26
CA LEU A 56 -0.21 3.25 4.79
C LEU A 56 -1.34 2.81 3.86
N ALA A 57 -2.41 2.30 4.43
CA ALA A 57 -3.56 1.82 3.68
C ALA A 57 -4.86 2.12 4.42
N PRO A 58 -5.99 2.31 3.68
CA PRO A 58 -7.26 2.55 4.34
C PRO A 58 -7.76 1.32 5.09
N PRO A 59 -8.59 1.52 6.13
CA PRO A 59 -9.03 0.43 7.01
C PRO A 59 -9.80 -0.70 6.34
N ASP A 60 -10.46 -0.45 5.21
CA ASP A 60 -11.25 -1.48 4.52
C ASP A 60 -10.39 -2.65 4.05
N LEU A 61 -9.08 -2.48 3.90
CA LEU A 61 -8.18 -3.57 3.53
C LEU A 61 -8.03 -4.63 4.61
N TRP A 62 -8.45 -4.35 5.84
CA TRP A 62 -8.41 -5.33 6.94
C TRP A 62 -9.68 -6.15 7.09
N SER A 63 -10.70 -5.90 6.27
CA SER A 63 -11.91 -6.72 6.26
C SER A 63 -11.60 -8.10 5.70
N ARG A 64 -12.09 -9.15 6.37
CA ARG A 64 -11.85 -10.52 5.94
C ARG A 64 -12.78 -10.91 4.80
N GLU A 65 -12.24 -11.61 3.82
CA GLU A 65 -13.02 -12.19 2.75
C GLU A 65 -13.65 -13.49 3.22
N GLN A 66 -14.90 -13.74 2.82
CA GLN A 66 -15.63 -14.93 3.25
C GLN A 66 -15.02 -16.22 2.72
N ILE A 67 -14.51 -16.19 1.50
CA ILE A 67 -13.98 -17.39 0.84
C ILE A 67 -12.65 -17.81 1.40
N THR A 68 -11.72 -16.86 1.56
CA THR A 68 -10.36 -17.16 2.01
C THR A 68 -10.19 -17.05 3.51
N GLY A 69 -11.06 -16.30 4.20
CA GLY A 69 -10.91 -15.97 5.60
C GLY A 69 -9.79 -14.99 5.89
N LYS A 70 -9.14 -14.47 4.86
CA LYS A 70 -8.02 -13.55 4.97
C LYS A 70 -8.43 -12.15 4.53
N SER A 71 -7.80 -11.13 5.12
CA SER A 71 -7.95 -9.75 4.66
C SER A 71 -6.99 -9.48 3.51
N ARG A 72 -7.27 -8.41 2.76
CA ARG A 72 -6.33 -7.95 1.72
C ARG A 72 -5.00 -7.53 2.34
N ALA A 73 -5.03 -6.92 3.52
CA ALA A 73 -3.82 -6.57 4.25
C ALA A 73 -2.95 -7.78 4.54
N GLN A 74 -3.57 -8.93 4.87
CA GLN A 74 -2.83 -10.16 5.08
C GLN A 74 -2.19 -10.68 3.80
N HIS A 75 -2.88 -10.56 2.67
CA HIS A 75 -2.30 -10.93 1.37
C HIS A 75 -1.09 -10.05 1.03
N PHE A 76 -1.14 -8.75 1.35
CA PHE A 76 0.02 -7.86 1.19
C PHE A 76 1.18 -8.31 2.07
N TYR A 77 0.89 -8.68 3.31
CA TYR A 77 1.92 -9.18 4.23
C TYR A 77 2.59 -10.43 3.68
N GLU A 78 1.81 -11.36 3.14
CA GLU A 78 2.35 -12.57 2.52
C GLU A 78 3.20 -12.25 1.29
N GLY A 79 2.91 -11.15 0.61
CA GLY A 79 3.70 -10.65 -0.51
C GLY A 79 4.92 -9.85 -0.11
N GLY A 80 5.19 -9.72 1.18
CA GLY A 80 6.37 -9.04 1.70
C GLY A 80 6.14 -7.56 2.05
N ILE A 81 4.89 -7.10 2.09
CA ILE A 81 4.57 -5.70 2.40
C ILE A 81 3.62 -5.66 3.60
N SER A 82 4.15 -5.16 4.73
CA SER A 82 3.38 -4.99 5.95
C SER A 82 2.69 -3.63 5.96
N LEU A 83 1.36 -3.62 5.92
CA LEU A 83 0.58 -2.39 5.86
C LEU A 83 0.27 -1.86 7.25
N THR A 84 0.23 -0.54 7.36
CA THR A 84 -0.23 0.17 8.55
C THR A 84 -1.58 0.82 8.23
N LYS A 85 -2.55 0.57 9.10
CA LYS A 85 -3.89 1.11 8.94
C LYS A 85 -3.92 2.60 9.21
N THR A 86 -4.49 3.38 8.30
CA THR A 86 -4.74 4.80 8.56
C THR A 86 -5.94 4.95 9.48
N SER A 87 -5.96 6.05 10.25
CA SER A 87 -7.09 6.35 11.12
C SER A 87 -8.21 6.99 10.32
N ASN A 88 -9.47 6.61 10.64
CA ASN A 88 -10.66 7.27 10.12
C ASN A 88 -11.16 8.38 11.03
N ASP A 89 -10.51 8.60 12.15
CA ASP A 89 -10.94 9.63 13.09
C ASP A 89 -10.70 11.02 12.49
N PRO A 90 -11.72 11.88 12.53
CA PRO A 90 -11.55 13.24 12.04
C PRO A 90 -10.58 14.07 12.90
#